data_15d76d76b5cb32c65009f7cedbda3da1
#
_entry.id   15d76d76b5cb32c65009f7cedbda3da1
#
_cell.length_a   1.000
_cell.length_b   1.000
_cell.length_c   1.000
_cell.angle_alpha   90.00
_cell.angle_beta   90.00
_cell.angle_gamma   90.00
#
_symmetry.space_group_name_H-M   'P 1'
#
loop_
_entity.id
_entity.type
_entity.pdbx_description
1 polymer ?
#
loop_
_entity_poly.entity_id
_entity_poly.type
_entity_poly.pdbx_seq_one_letter_code
_entity_poly.pdbx_strand_id
1 'polypeptide(L)'
;MAKRARKGWKLVWADEFEGHTLDRSKWAYDIGNGFYDYKNNAWVPGWGNEELQYYTHEPENVSVKDSLLTIRAVKEALHGCGYTSARIKTRQRDGTPLFTKLYGRVEIRAQVPWGKGLWPALWMLPQDDTYGGWAASGEIDLMEIVGEKPHEVLN
;
A
#
# COMPACT_ATOMS: atom_id res chain seq x y z
N MET A 1 -3.95 -15.63 -16.93
CA MET A 1 -3.23 -15.53 -18.22
C MET A 1 -2.14 -14.48 -18.06
N ALA A 2 -0.86 -14.88 -18.16
CA ALA A 2 0.23 -13.93 -18.09
C ALA A 2 0.09 -12.87 -19.20
N LYS A 3 -0.02 -11.61 -18.84
CA LYS A 3 -0.09 -10.51 -19.80
C LYS A 3 1.22 -10.47 -20.57
N ARG A 4 1.16 -10.58 -21.91
CA ARG A 4 2.32 -10.38 -22.76
C ARG A 4 2.86 -8.97 -22.55
N ALA A 5 4.14 -8.85 -22.24
CA ALA A 5 4.80 -7.55 -22.23
C ALA A 5 4.56 -6.83 -23.58
N ARG A 6 4.25 -5.53 -23.53
CA ARG A 6 4.09 -4.72 -24.74
C ARG A 6 5.42 -4.69 -25.50
N LYS A 7 5.36 -4.56 -26.83
CA LYS A 7 6.54 -4.51 -27.69
C LYS A 7 7.56 -3.47 -27.16
N GLY A 8 8.79 -3.92 -26.93
CA GLY A 8 9.87 -3.09 -26.37
C GLY A 8 9.97 -3.08 -24.84
N TRP A 9 9.04 -3.72 -24.10
CA TRP A 9 9.07 -3.83 -22.66
C TRP A 9 9.29 -5.27 -22.21
N LYS A 10 10.08 -5.47 -21.15
CA LYS A 10 10.27 -6.76 -20.49
C LYS A 10 9.52 -6.74 -19.17
N LEU A 11 8.63 -7.70 -18.93
CA LEU A 11 8.04 -7.91 -17.63
C LEU A 11 9.13 -8.37 -16.65
N VAL A 12 9.29 -7.64 -15.54
CA VAL A 12 10.31 -7.93 -14.52
C VAL A 12 9.70 -8.34 -13.18
N TRP A 13 8.47 -7.97 -12.94
CA TRP A 13 7.72 -8.33 -11.74
C TRP A 13 6.23 -8.20 -12.02
N ALA A 14 5.44 -9.10 -11.45
CA ALA A 14 3.99 -9.05 -11.50
C ALA A 14 3.37 -9.82 -10.34
N ASP A 15 2.16 -9.44 -9.97
CA ASP A 15 1.27 -10.26 -9.18
C ASP A 15 -0.14 -10.19 -9.78
N GLU A 16 -0.66 -11.32 -10.17
CA GLU A 16 -2.03 -11.49 -10.68
C GLU A 16 -2.95 -12.02 -9.57
N PHE A 17 -2.43 -12.08 -8.33
CA PHE A 17 -3.14 -12.54 -7.13
C PHE A 17 -3.81 -13.91 -7.29
N GLU A 18 -3.14 -14.82 -8.00
CA GLU A 18 -3.58 -16.20 -8.15
C GLU A 18 -3.43 -16.95 -6.81
N GLY A 19 -4.37 -17.86 -6.52
CA GLY A 19 -4.37 -18.60 -5.28
C GLY A 19 -5.37 -18.06 -4.24
N HIS A 20 -5.10 -18.28 -2.95
CA HIS A 20 -6.04 -17.97 -1.86
C HIS A 20 -5.43 -17.12 -0.75
N THR A 21 -4.15 -16.79 -0.85
CA THR A 21 -3.43 -15.99 0.14
C THR A 21 -2.47 -15.03 -0.57
N LEU A 22 -2.14 -13.93 0.10
CA LEU A 22 -1.13 -13.00 -0.39
C LEU A 22 0.25 -13.66 -0.47
N ASP A 23 0.92 -13.54 -1.60
CA ASP A 23 2.28 -14.06 -1.79
C ASP A 23 3.28 -13.27 -0.94
N ARG A 24 3.73 -13.88 0.15
CA ARG A 24 4.64 -13.26 1.11
C ARG A 24 6.08 -13.09 0.60
N SER A 25 6.41 -13.69 -0.53
CA SER A 25 7.67 -13.43 -1.23
C SER A 25 7.65 -12.11 -2.01
N LYS A 26 6.46 -11.56 -2.27
CA LYS A 26 6.24 -10.31 -3.01
C LYS A 26 5.78 -9.17 -2.11
N TRP A 27 5.02 -9.49 -1.04
CA TRP A 27 4.32 -8.52 -0.23
C TRP A 27 4.56 -8.71 1.27
N ALA A 28 4.69 -7.62 1.97
CA ALA A 28 4.64 -7.53 3.42
C ALA A 28 3.45 -6.65 3.85
N TYR A 29 3.01 -6.83 5.10
CA TYR A 29 1.99 -6.00 5.71
C TYR A 29 2.63 -4.89 6.55
N ASP A 30 2.02 -3.72 6.56
CA ASP A 30 2.12 -2.82 7.68
C ASP A 30 1.04 -3.19 8.71
N ILE A 31 1.42 -3.20 9.97
CA ILE A 31 0.52 -3.53 11.08
C ILE A 31 0.60 -2.41 12.12
N GLY A 32 -0.56 -1.94 12.56
CA GLY A 32 -0.63 -0.91 13.57
C GLY A 32 -1.33 0.36 13.11
N ASN A 33 -1.25 1.39 13.95
CA ASN A 33 -1.82 2.72 13.69
C ASN A 33 -0.75 3.80 13.53
N GLY A 34 0.48 3.44 13.20
CA GLY A 34 1.58 4.39 13.05
C GLY A 34 2.93 3.70 12.93
N PHE A 35 3.98 4.46 12.99
CA PHE A 35 5.36 3.99 12.90
C PHE A 35 6.27 4.64 13.93
N TYR A 36 7.42 4.04 14.17
CA TYR A 36 8.44 4.63 15.03
C TYR A 36 9.45 5.40 14.19
N ASP A 37 9.56 6.69 14.46
CA ASP A 37 10.58 7.55 13.86
C ASP A 37 11.87 7.45 14.66
N TYR A 38 12.79 6.65 14.19
CA TYR A 38 14.09 6.44 14.84
C TYR A 38 14.97 7.69 14.87
N LYS A 39 14.80 8.60 13.93
CA LYS A 39 15.57 9.85 13.89
C LYS A 39 15.19 10.79 15.03
N ASN A 40 13.89 10.90 15.28
CA ASN A 40 13.34 11.75 16.35
C ASN A 40 13.06 10.98 17.63
N ASN A 41 13.34 9.67 17.65
CA ASN A 41 13.09 8.76 18.77
C ASN A 41 11.66 8.85 19.29
N ALA A 42 10.68 8.85 18.39
CA ALA A 42 9.28 9.09 18.71
C ALA A 42 8.33 8.15 17.95
N TRP A 43 7.22 7.80 18.58
CA TRP A 43 6.10 7.16 17.91
C TRP A 43 5.29 8.20 17.15
N VAL A 44 4.98 7.95 15.89
CA VAL A 44 4.15 8.79 15.01
C VAL A 44 2.82 8.09 14.81
N PRO A 45 1.74 8.51 15.49
CA PRO A 45 0.42 7.93 15.34
C PRO A 45 -0.23 8.37 14.03
N GLY A 46 -1.29 7.63 13.61
CA GLY A 46 -2.05 7.95 12.39
C GLY A 46 -1.17 8.00 11.15
N TRP A 47 -0.05 7.25 11.16
CA TRP A 47 0.93 7.18 10.06
C TRP A 47 1.47 8.55 9.61
N GLY A 48 1.36 9.58 10.46
CA GLY A 48 1.73 10.96 10.15
C GLY A 48 0.69 11.75 9.37
N ASN A 49 -0.47 11.15 9.07
CA ASN A 49 -1.55 11.73 8.25
C ASN A 49 -2.88 11.82 9.01
N GLU A 50 -2.87 11.65 10.34
CA GLU A 50 -4.10 11.60 11.16
C GLU A 50 -5.07 10.47 10.76
N GLU A 51 -4.53 9.38 10.19
CA GLU A 51 -5.30 8.22 9.79
C GLU A 51 -5.98 7.55 11.00
N LEU A 52 -7.25 7.15 10.85
CA LEU A 52 -8.10 6.69 11.94
C LEU A 52 -8.12 5.18 12.13
N GLN A 53 -7.59 4.41 11.18
CA GLN A 53 -7.62 2.95 11.19
C GLN A 53 -6.38 2.34 11.85
N TYR A 54 -6.57 1.12 12.32
CA TYR A 54 -5.50 0.19 12.62
C TYR A 54 -5.32 -0.76 11.42
N TYR A 55 -4.11 -0.88 10.86
CA TYR A 55 -3.83 -1.82 9.79
C TYR A 55 -3.61 -3.23 10.34
N THR A 56 -4.24 -4.19 9.72
CA THR A 56 -4.17 -5.62 10.08
C THR A 56 -3.78 -6.48 8.87
N HIS A 57 -3.58 -7.76 9.11
CA HIS A 57 -3.46 -8.79 8.07
C HIS A 57 -4.63 -9.78 8.08
N GLU A 58 -5.69 -9.45 8.81
CA GLU A 58 -6.87 -10.30 8.96
C GLU A 58 -7.64 -10.43 7.62
N PRO A 59 -8.26 -11.59 7.38
CA PRO A 59 -9.00 -11.83 6.13
C PRO A 59 -10.14 -10.83 5.88
N GLU A 60 -10.68 -10.22 6.94
CA GLU A 60 -11.70 -9.17 6.86
C GLU A 60 -11.16 -7.90 6.20
N ASN A 61 -9.87 -7.60 6.40
CA ASN A 61 -9.23 -6.41 5.86
C ASN A 61 -8.46 -6.67 4.57
N VAL A 62 -7.87 -7.86 4.41
CA VAL A 62 -7.10 -8.21 3.21
C VAL A 62 -7.30 -9.67 2.84
N SER A 63 -7.73 -9.92 1.62
CA SER A 63 -7.96 -11.27 1.12
C SER A 63 -7.59 -11.39 -0.36
N VAL A 64 -7.22 -12.62 -0.76
CA VAL A 64 -6.98 -13.00 -2.15
C VAL A 64 -7.97 -14.09 -2.53
N LYS A 65 -8.77 -13.81 -3.55
CA LYS A 65 -9.77 -14.74 -4.06
C LYS A 65 -10.07 -14.41 -5.54
N ASP A 66 -10.26 -15.44 -6.35
CA ASP A 66 -10.65 -15.32 -7.76
C ASP A 66 -9.71 -14.39 -8.57
N SER A 67 -8.41 -14.48 -8.31
CA SER A 67 -7.36 -13.60 -8.89
C SER A 67 -7.58 -12.11 -8.59
N LEU A 68 -8.14 -11.81 -7.45
CA LEU A 68 -8.33 -10.44 -6.95
C LEU A 68 -7.72 -10.31 -5.55
N LEU A 69 -6.96 -9.25 -5.34
CA LEU A 69 -6.66 -8.72 -4.03
C LEU A 69 -7.80 -7.79 -3.61
N THR A 70 -8.37 -8.03 -2.45
CA THR A 70 -9.35 -7.14 -1.83
C THR A 70 -8.75 -6.53 -0.57
N ILE A 71 -8.72 -5.22 -0.49
CA ILE A 71 -8.44 -4.46 0.74
C ILE A 71 -9.73 -3.79 1.17
N ARG A 72 -10.09 -3.97 2.45
CA ARG A 72 -11.36 -3.47 3.00
C ARG A 72 -11.12 -2.65 4.25
N ALA A 73 -11.67 -1.45 4.27
CA ALA A 73 -11.83 -0.69 5.49
C ALA A 73 -13.11 -1.15 6.21
N VAL A 74 -12.98 -1.48 7.50
CA VAL A 74 -14.08 -1.97 8.33
C VAL A 74 -14.25 -1.05 9.51
N LYS A 75 -15.50 -0.71 9.85
CA LYS A 75 -15.82 0.04 11.06
C LYS A 75 -15.90 -0.92 12.24
N GLU A 76 -14.81 -1.00 12.95
CA GLU A 76 -14.69 -1.82 14.17
C GLU A 76 -13.64 -1.22 15.11
N ALA A 77 -13.81 -1.47 16.41
CA ALA A 77 -12.87 -0.97 17.41
C ALA A 77 -11.72 -1.97 17.58
N LEU A 78 -10.49 -1.51 17.37
CA LEU A 78 -9.28 -2.30 17.59
C LEU A 78 -8.15 -1.38 18.09
N HIS A 79 -7.52 -1.75 19.21
CA HIS A 79 -6.37 -1.04 19.80
C HIS A 79 -6.54 0.50 19.89
N GLY A 80 -7.75 0.96 20.22
CA GLY A 80 -8.06 2.38 20.36
C GLY A 80 -8.42 3.09 19.05
N CYS A 81 -8.35 2.41 17.90
CA CYS A 81 -8.85 2.90 16.63
C CYS A 81 -10.31 2.52 16.43
N GLY A 82 -11.07 3.33 15.68
CA GLY A 82 -12.48 3.08 15.37
C GLY A 82 -12.70 2.33 14.04
N TYR A 83 -11.63 2.05 13.33
CA TYR A 83 -11.63 1.39 12.03
C TYR A 83 -10.44 0.45 11.92
N THR A 84 -10.57 -0.56 11.07
CA THR A 84 -9.46 -1.40 10.60
C THR A 84 -9.35 -1.32 9.08
N SER A 85 -8.17 -1.61 8.55
CA SER A 85 -7.91 -1.70 7.12
C SER A 85 -6.65 -2.53 6.88
N ALA A 86 -6.13 -2.53 5.66
CA ALA A 86 -4.83 -3.11 5.37
C ALA A 86 -3.98 -2.21 4.48
N ARG A 87 -2.67 -2.30 4.68
CA ARG A 87 -1.64 -1.73 3.83
C ARG A 87 -0.58 -2.78 3.53
N ILE A 88 -0.33 -3.02 2.26
CA ILE A 88 0.70 -3.96 1.80
C ILE A 88 1.79 -3.22 1.05
N LYS A 89 3.00 -3.75 1.10
CA LYS A 89 4.17 -3.14 0.47
C LYS A 89 5.19 -4.18 0.01
N THR A 90 6.06 -3.80 -0.91
CA THR A 90 7.14 -4.64 -1.43
C THR A 90 8.45 -4.51 -0.62
N ARG A 91 8.33 -4.31 0.69
CA ARG A 91 9.45 -4.16 1.63
C ARG A 91 9.09 -4.83 2.95
N GLN A 92 9.99 -5.62 3.50
CA GLN A 92 9.83 -6.23 4.82
C GLN A 92 9.87 -5.16 5.93
N ARG A 93 9.44 -5.54 7.13
CA ARG A 93 9.46 -4.66 8.30
C ARG A 93 10.88 -4.25 8.70
N ASP A 94 11.86 -5.12 8.49
CA ASP A 94 13.27 -4.87 8.76
C ASP A 94 13.97 -4.01 7.69
N GLY A 95 13.22 -3.57 6.67
CA GLY A 95 13.73 -2.77 5.57
C GLY A 95 14.20 -3.58 4.36
N THR A 96 14.26 -4.91 4.45
CA THR A 96 14.66 -5.77 3.33
C THR A 96 13.70 -5.61 2.14
N PRO A 97 14.18 -5.27 0.94
CA PRO A 97 13.33 -5.15 -0.23
C PRO A 97 12.84 -6.52 -0.72
N LEU A 98 11.55 -6.62 -1.02
CA LEU A 98 10.98 -7.74 -1.77
C LEU A 98 10.99 -7.43 -3.28
N PHE A 99 10.77 -6.18 -3.63
CA PHE A 99 10.94 -5.68 -4.98
C PHE A 99 11.22 -4.17 -4.99
N THR A 100 12.22 -3.77 -5.76
CA THR A 100 12.52 -2.36 -6.06
C THR A 100 12.90 -2.19 -7.52
N LYS A 101 12.69 -1.01 -8.06
CA LYS A 101 13.06 -0.69 -9.45
C LYS A 101 13.34 0.79 -9.59
N LEU A 102 14.51 1.13 -10.19
CA LEU A 102 14.88 2.52 -10.40
C LEU A 102 14.10 3.15 -11.56
N TYR A 103 13.95 2.43 -12.67
CA TYR A 103 13.21 2.89 -13.84
C TYR A 103 12.28 1.79 -14.34
N GLY A 104 11.16 2.19 -14.90
CA GLY A 104 10.23 1.21 -15.46
C GLY A 104 8.87 1.80 -15.77
N ARG A 105 7.97 0.92 -16.08
CA ARG A 105 6.55 1.18 -16.25
C ARG A 105 5.80 0.34 -15.24
N VAL A 106 4.93 0.96 -14.48
CA VAL A 106 4.02 0.29 -13.55
C VAL A 106 2.61 0.32 -14.16
N GLU A 107 1.96 -0.81 -14.17
CA GLU A 107 0.55 -0.94 -14.58
C GLU A 107 -0.21 -1.65 -13.46
N ILE A 108 -1.25 -1.02 -12.95
CA ILE A 108 -2.13 -1.58 -11.93
C ILE A 108 -3.57 -1.50 -12.44
N ARG A 109 -4.31 -2.59 -12.31
CA ARG A 109 -5.75 -2.62 -12.53
C ARG A 109 -6.42 -2.63 -11.17
N ALA A 110 -7.16 -1.58 -10.84
CA ALA A 110 -7.84 -1.45 -9.57
C ALA A 110 -9.30 -1.00 -9.75
N GLN A 111 -10.12 -1.40 -8.80
CA GLN A 111 -11.42 -0.79 -8.55
C GLN A 111 -11.33 -0.16 -7.16
N VAL A 112 -11.55 1.14 -7.09
CA VAL A 112 -11.42 1.90 -5.85
C VAL A 112 -12.77 2.13 -5.19
N PRO A 113 -12.83 2.17 -3.85
CA PRO A 113 -14.04 2.51 -3.12
C PRO A 113 -14.32 4.02 -3.23
N TRP A 114 -15.56 4.39 -2.95
CA TRP A 114 -15.98 5.78 -2.79
C TRP A 114 -16.78 5.95 -1.50
N GLY A 115 -16.75 7.14 -0.94
CA GLY A 115 -17.45 7.50 0.30
C GLY A 115 -16.59 8.35 1.21
N LYS A 116 -17.25 9.12 2.06
CA LYS A 116 -16.59 10.03 2.99
C LYS A 116 -15.62 9.32 3.93
N GLY A 117 -14.40 9.85 4.03
CA GLY A 117 -13.34 9.33 4.88
C GLY A 117 -12.55 8.15 4.28
N LEU A 118 -12.88 7.68 3.06
CA LEU A 118 -12.06 6.70 2.36
C LEU A 118 -10.93 7.38 1.59
N TRP A 119 -9.75 6.76 1.65
CA TRP A 119 -8.54 7.27 1.01
C TRP A 119 -7.71 6.12 0.42
N PRO A 120 -8.16 5.54 -0.70
CA PRO A 120 -7.38 4.52 -1.39
C PRO A 120 -6.20 5.15 -2.11
N ALA A 121 -5.02 4.51 -2.00
CA ALA A 121 -3.79 4.96 -2.63
C ALA A 121 -2.99 3.81 -3.24
N LEU A 122 -2.36 4.07 -4.38
CA LEU A 122 -1.37 3.24 -5.05
C LEU A 122 -0.14 4.12 -5.26
N TRP A 123 0.93 3.84 -4.55
CA TRP A 123 2.04 4.77 -4.41
C TRP A 123 3.38 4.06 -4.24
N MET A 124 4.47 4.81 -4.35
CA MET A 124 5.83 4.31 -4.23
C MET A 124 6.67 5.23 -3.35
N LEU A 125 7.49 4.61 -2.51
CA LEU A 125 8.54 5.29 -1.75
C LEU A 125 9.92 4.82 -2.21
N PRO A 126 10.96 5.63 -2.00
CA PRO A 126 12.33 5.24 -2.26
C PRO A 126 12.73 4.06 -1.38
N GLN A 127 13.67 3.24 -1.88
CA GLN A 127 14.24 2.16 -1.10
C GLN A 127 15.09 2.69 0.04
N ASP A 128 15.80 3.77 -0.19
CA ASP A 128 16.74 4.38 0.73
C ASP A 128 16.48 5.89 0.86
N ASP A 129 16.73 6.42 2.04
CA ASP A 129 16.62 7.85 2.35
C ASP A 129 17.86 8.64 1.88
N THR A 130 18.29 8.43 0.64
CA THR A 130 19.54 8.99 0.08
C THR A 130 19.64 10.51 0.21
N TYR A 131 18.52 11.21 0.10
CA TYR A 131 18.45 12.67 0.18
C TYR A 131 17.85 13.17 1.50
N GLY A 132 17.61 12.26 2.45
CA GLY A 132 16.92 12.51 3.72
C GLY A 132 15.61 11.77 3.83
N GLY A 133 14.99 11.82 5.01
CA GLY A 133 13.68 11.18 5.24
C GLY A 133 12.58 11.81 4.38
N TRP A 134 11.38 11.30 4.51
CA TRP A 134 10.19 11.81 3.81
C TRP A 134 10.01 13.33 4.08
N ALA A 135 9.76 14.19 3.09
CA ALA A 135 9.61 13.89 1.66
C ALA A 135 10.89 14.15 0.84
N ALA A 136 12.05 14.35 1.49
CA ALA A 136 13.30 14.77 0.82
C ALA A 136 13.79 13.72 -0.20
N SER A 137 13.60 12.43 0.06
CA SER A 137 13.93 11.35 -0.89
C SER A 137 12.81 11.02 -1.88
N GLY A 138 11.69 11.75 -1.82
CA GLY A 138 10.60 11.68 -2.78
C GLY A 138 9.52 10.66 -2.44
N GLU A 139 8.40 10.80 -3.12
CA GLU A 139 7.24 9.91 -3.16
C GLU A 139 6.62 10.00 -4.56
N ILE A 140 6.07 8.93 -5.06
CA ILE A 140 5.36 8.92 -6.34
C ILE A 140 4.00 8.27 -6.13
N ASP A 141 2.94 9.07 -6.29
CA ASP A 141 1.57 8.58 -6.24
C ASP A 141 1.12 8.22 -7.63
N LEU A 142 0.87 6.93 -7.86
CA LEU A 142 0.33 6.44 -9.12
C LEU A 142 -1.17 6.72 -9.20
N MET A 143 -1.83 6.73 -8.06
CA MET A 143 -3.24 7.03 -7.88
C MET A 143 -3.52 7.27 -6.41
N GLU A 144 -4.16 8.39 -6.12
CA GLU A 144 -4.70 8.71 -4.82
C GLU A 144 -6.09 9.32 -4.99
N ILE A 145 -7.04 8.91 -4.16
CA ILE A 145 -8.43 9.41 -4.24
C ILE A 145 -8.92 9.78 -2.85
N VAL A 146 -9.46 10.98 -2.73
CA VAL A 146 -10.30 11.36 -1.61
C VAL A 146 -11.71 10.84 -1.88
N GLY A 147 -12.19 9.92 -1.07
CA GLY A 147 -13.41 9.16 -1.35
C GLY A 147 -14.69 9.98 -1.47
N GLU A 148 -14.70 11.24 -1.02
CA GLU A 148 -15.77 12.21 -1.24
C GLU A 148 -15.78 12.75 -2.67
N LYS A 149 -14.67 12.60 -3.41
CA LYS A 149 -14.46 13.11 -4.76
C LYS A 149 -14.02 11.97 -5.70
N PRO A 150 -14.86 10.96 -5.93
CA PRO A 150 -14.43 9.72 -6.60
C PRO A 150 -14.08 9.91 -8.08
N HIS A 151 -14.30 11.08 -8.65
CA HIS A 151 -13.96 11.41 -10.03
C HIS A 151 -12.68 12.23 -10.17
N GLU A 152 -12.04 12.59 -9.03
CA GLU A 152 -10.78 13.31 -9.00
C GLU A 152 -9.67 12.33 -8.56
N VAL A 153 -8.71 12.09 -9.42
CA VAL A 153 -7.49 11.33 -9.11
C VAL A 153 -6.37 12.34 -8.86
N LEU A 154 -5.74 12.22 -7.72
CA LEU A 154 -4.54 12.95 -7.37
C LEU A 154 -3.32 12.11 -7.73
N ASN A 155 -2.27 12.72 -8.28
CA ASN A 155 -0.99 12.11 -8.62
C ASN A 155 0.11 13.17 -8.75
#